data_8921e1c42e0eed934074f3aac6bde6d2
#
_entry.id   8921e1c42e0eed934074f3aac6bde6d2
#
_cell.length_a   1.000
_cell.length_b   1.000
_cell.length_c   1.000
_cell.angle_alpha   90.00
_cell.angle_beta   90.00
_cell.angle_gamma   90.00
#
_symmetry.space_group_name_H-M   'P 1'
#
loop_
_entity.id
_entity.type
_entity.pdbx_description
1 polymer ?
#
loop_
_entity_poly.entity_id
_entity_poly.type
_entity_poly.pdbx_seq_one_letter_code
_entity_poly.pdbx_strand_id
1 'polypeptide(L)'
;MVRFTAAAAAAEEQRGTPDVLPLPAEVDWEMLDKRRFFVVGAALFSGVSAALYPAVVLKTRLQVAQPPSPCLRAAVSILRHEGPRGFYRGFATSLAGTVPARAVYMGALEATKSAVGKLVIRLGVSEPTATAAASAAAGVSAAIAAQLVWTPIDVVSQRLMVQGSSASEYRGGIDAVKKILCSDGLRGLYRGFGLSILTYAPSNAVWWASYIISQRLIWDGISRQFGGVGSREIRPRHGAAVAVQGASAAVAGAATAVVTMPLDTIKTRLQVWEGGAEKMTVSRTIKSLLQEGGWRACYRGLGPRWASSSLSATTMITTYEFLKRLSTKDGGCQSCKQISNQNK
;
A
#
# COMPACT_ATOMS: atom_id res chain seq x y z
N MET A 1 4.58 19.51 -18.30
CA MET A 1 3.25 19.73 -17.70
C MET A 1 2.75 18.35 -17.25
N VAL A 2 3.21 17.87 -16.08
CA VAL A 2 2.96 16.51 -15.57
C VAL A 2 1.93 16.63 -14.46
N ARG A 3 0.67 16.38 -14.79
CA ARG A 3 -0.41 16.25 -13.81
C ARG A 3 -0.24 14.90 -13.12
N PHE A 4 -0.08 14.92 -11.83
CA PHE A 4 0.00 13.76 -10.94
C PHE A 4 -1.36 13.04 -10.90
N THR A 5 -1.50 11.98 -11.69
CA THR A 5 -2.79 11.38 -12.04
C THR A 5 -3.14 10.10 -11.28
N ALA A 6 -2.52 9.78 -10.15
CA ALA A 6 -3.04 8.69 -9.32
C ALA A 6 -4.26 9.14 -8.48
N ALA A 7 -4.27 10.40 -8.03
CA ALA A 7 -5.46 11.01 -7.43
C ALA A 7 -6.43 11.52 -8.52
N ALA A 8 -5.92 11.95 -9.69
CA ALA A 8 -6.73 12.38 -10.82
C ALA A 8 -7.36 11.22 -11.58
N ALA A 9 -6.75 10.04 -11.69
CA ALA A 9 -7.42 8.86 -12.24
C ALA A 9 -8.60 8.42 -11.36
N ALA A 10 -8.48 8.55 -10.04
CA ALA A 10 -9.60 8.33 -9.13
C ALA A 10 -10.66 9.46 -9.20
N ALA A 11 -10.27 10.68 -9.54
CA ALA A 11 -11.19 11.82 -9.68
C ALA A 11 -11.85 11.89 -11.07
N GLU A 12 -11.20 11.35 -12.11
CA GLU A 12 -11.76 11.36 -13.47
C GLU A 12 -12.71 10.18 -13.70
N GLU A 13 -12.55 9.08 -12.97
CA GLU A 13 -13.50 7.96 -12.91
C GLU A 13 -14.80 8.35 -12.13
N GLN A 14 -14.76 9.43 -11.37
CA GLN A 14 -15.91 9.94 -10.61
C GLN A 14 -16.87 10.85 -11.40
N ARG A 15 -16.56 11.21 -12.63
CA ARG A 15 -17.47 12.05 -13.46
C ARG A 15 -18.73 11.34 -13.97
N GLY A 16 -18.89 10.05 -13.75
CA GLY A 16 -20.03 9.25 -14.19
C GLY A 16 -20.97 8.73 -13.09
N THR A 17 -20.71 9.01 -11.81
CA THR A 17 -21.60 8.59 -10.71
C THR A 17 -22.20 9.79 -10.02
N PRO A 18 -23.55 9.92 -9.95
CA PRO A 18 -24.18 10.95 -9.15
C PRO A 18 -23.91 10.71 -7.66
N ASP A 19 -23.62 11.76 -6.92
CA ASP A 19 -23.51 11.84 -5.46
C ASP A 19 -22.27 11.24 -4.78
N VAL A 20 -21.08 11.60 -5.22
CA VAL A 20 -19.90 11.58 -4.32
C VAL A 20 -19.71 13.01 -3.81
N LEU A 21 -19.91 13.20 -2.50
CA LEU A 21 -19.72 14.49 -1.82
C LEU A 21 -18.36 15.10 -2.21
N PRO A 22 -18.32 16.40 -2.56
CA PRO A 22 -17.10 17.06 -2.95
C PRO A 22 -16.07 17.01 -1.81
N LEU A 23 -14.87 16.52 -2.13
CA LEU A 23 -13.72 16.61 -1.24
C LEU A 23 -13.49 18.07 -0.83
N PRO A 24 -13.11 18.35 0.43
CA PRO A 24 -12.88 19.71 0.88
C PRO A 24 -11.84 20.40 0.01
N ALA A 25 -12.12 21.67 -0.34
CA ALA A 25 -11.39 22.58 -1.21
C ALA A 25 -10.04 22.09 -1.73
N GLU A 26 -9.99 21.77 -3.02
CA GLU A 26 -8.77 21.39 -3.72
C GLU A 26 -7.75 22.53 -3.58
N VAL A 27 -6.70 22.27 -2.81
CA VAL A 27 -5.52 23.12 -2.82
C VAL A 27 -4.81 22.86 -4.14
N ASP A 28 -4.81 23.87 -5.00
CA ASP A 28 -4.26 23.77 -6.35
C ASP A 28 -2.74 23.56 -6.29
N TRP A 29 -2.20 22.74 -7.18
CA TRP A 29 -0.77 22.41 -7.25
C TRP A 29 0.13 23.64 -7.39
N GLU A 30 -0.39 24.73 -7.94
CA GLU A 30 0.32 25.99 -8.12
C GLU A 30 0.53 26.74 -6.79
N MET A 31 -0.33 26.50 -5.80
CA MET A 31 -0.28 27.10 -4.47
C MET A 31 0.65 26.36 -3.50
N LEU A 32 1.21 25.20 -3.90
CA LEU A 32 2.11 24.43 -3.05
C LEU A 32 3.58 24.77 -3.31
N ASP A 33 4.35 24.88 -2.23
CA ASP A 33 5.81 24.86 -2.29
C ASP A 33 6.29 23.41 -2.53
N LYS A 34 6.59 23.11 -3.80
CA LYS A 34 6.96 21.75 -4.25
C LYS A 34 8.16 21.19 -3.47
N ARG A 35 9.16 22.03 -3.15
CA ARG A 35 10.34 21.59 -2.42
C ARG A 35 10.00 21.15 -0.99
N ARG A 36 9.25 21.98 -0.27
CA ARG A 36 8.76 21.64 1.09
C ARG A 36 7.87 20.40 1.06
N PHE A 37 6.96 20.32 0.09
CA PHE A 37 6.05 19.17 -0.08
C PHE A 37 6.82 17.85 -0.22
N PHE A 38 7.84 17.80 -1.08
CA PHE A 38 8.60 16.57 -1.28
C PHE A 38 9.51 16.23 -0.11
N VAL A 39 10.21 17.19 0.49
CA VAL A 39 11.11 16.93 1.62
C VAL A 39 10.35 16.53 2.87
N VAL A 40 9.32 17.29 3.24
CA VAL A 40 8.50 16.99 4.42
C VAL A 40 7.69 15.71 4.18
N GLY A 41 7.18 15.50 2.96
CA GLY A 41 6.48 14.27 2.59
C GLY A 41 7.36 13.03 2.70
N ALA A 42 8.60 13.09 2.21
CA ALA A 42 9.55 12.00 2.34
C ALA A 42 9.90 11.70 3.80
N ALA A 43 10.13 12.73 4.61
CA ALA A 43 10.43 12.58 6.03
C ALA A 43 9.24 11.97 6.80
N LEU A 44 8.03 12.48 6.59
CA LEU A 44 6.82 11.96 7.22
C LEU A 44 6.53 10.52 6.78
N PHE A 45 6.63 10.21 5.49
CA PHE A 45 6.44 8.86 4.98
C PHE A 45 7.46 7.87 5.57
N SER A 46 8.73 8.28 5.67
CA SER A 46 9.77 7.44 6.28
C SER A 46 9.52 7.23 7.77
N GLY A 47 9.09 8.26 8.49
CA GLY A 47 8.73 8.17 9.90
C GLY A 47 7.55 7.22 10.16
N VAL A 48 6.48 7.35 9.36
CA VAL A 48 5.33 6.44 9.42
C VAL A 48 5.75 5.00 9.09
N SER A 49 6.55 4.82 8.05
CA SER A 49 7.05 3.51 7.66
C SER A 49 7.89 2.89 8.78
N ALA A 50 8.74 3.66 9.44
CA ALA A 50 9.53 3.21 10.58
C ALA A 50 8.64 2.81 11.78
N ALA A 51 7.62 3.59 12.10
CA ALA A 51 6.71 3.29 13.19
C ALA A 51 5.89 1.99 12.96
N LEU A 52 5.53 1.70 11.71
CA LEU A 52 4.72 0.53 11.35
C LEU A 52 5.55 -0.72 11.05
N TYR A 53 6.85 -0.56 10.81
CA TYR A 53 7.73 -1.65 10.40
C TYR A 53 7.79 -2.85 11.37
N PRO A 54 7.76 -2.66 12.71
CA PRO A 54 7.68 -3.76 13.66
C PRO A 54 6.50 -4.72 13.42
N ALA A 55 5.35 -4.18 13.04
CA ALA A 55 4.17 -5.00 12.72
C ALA A 55 4.36 -5.81 11.42
N VAL A 56 5.08 -5.24 10.45
CA VAL A 56 5.43 -5.94 9.20
C VAL A 56 6.39 -7.10 9.47
N VAL A 57 7.43 -6.87 10.27
CA VAL A 57 8.38 -7.94 10.66
C VAL A 57 7.66 -9.04 11.43
N LEU A 58 6.81 -8.67 12.38
CA LEU A 58 6.06 -9.63 13.18
C LEU A 58 5.11 -10.47 12.32
N LYS A 59 4.40 -9.85 11.37
CA LYS A 59 3.58 -10.55 10.36
C LYS A 59 4.40 -11.59 9.62
N THR A 60 5.53 -11.18 9.02
CA THR A 60 6.38 -12.05 8.19
C THR A 60 6.90 -13.24 8.99
N ARG A 61 7.38 -13.01 10.22
CA ARG A 61 7.84 -14.09 11.10
C ARG A 61 6.73 -15.06 11.49
N LEU A 62 5.53 -14.58 11.78
CA LEU A 62 4.39 -15.44 12.10
C LEU A 62 3.95 -16.30 10.90
N GLN A 63 4.06 -15.79 9.69
CA GLN A 63 3.73 -16.54 8.47
C GLN A 63 4.69 -17.70 8.21
N VAL A 64 5.93 -17.58 8.66
CA VAL A 64 7.01 -18.58 8.43
C VAL A 64 7.27 -19.45 9.66
N ALA A 65 6.84 -19.02 10.85
CA ALA A 65 7.15 -19.71 12.12
C ALA A 65 6.72 -21.19 12.12
N GLN A 66 7.68 -22.04 12.44
CA GLN A 66 7.51 -23.47 12.69
C GLN A 66 8.28 -23.85 13.96
N PRO A 67 7.64 -24.34 15.03
CA PRO A 67 6.18 -24.48 15.22
C PRO A 67 5.44 -23.15 15.32
N PRO A 68 4.10 -23.16 15.12
CA PRO A 68 3.29 -21.94 15.20
C PRO A 68 3.37 -21.32 16.60
N SER A 69 3.62 -20.02 16.66
CA SER A 69 3.68 -19.28 17.93
C SER A 69 2.63 -18.18 17.99
N PRO A 70 2.04 -17.90 19.17
CA PRO A 70 1.14 -16.77 19.32
C PRO A 70 1.90 -15.45 19.12
N CYS A 71 1.20 -14.43 18.59
CA CYS A 71 1.76 -13.13 18.22
C CYS A 71 2.58 -12.49 19.35
N LEU A 72 2.06 -12.49 20.57
CA LEU A 72 2.73 -11.90 21.72
C LEU A 72 4.03 -12.65 22.07
N ARG A 73 4.01 -13.98 22.01
CA ARG A 73 5.19 -14.80 22.26
C ARG A 73 6.28 -14.54 21.22
N ALA A 74 5.92 -14.42 19.94
CA ALA A 74 6.85 -14.08 18.87
C ALA A 74 7.46 -12.69 19.10
N ALA A 75 6.67 -11.69 19.46
CA ALA A 75 7.15 -10.35 19.77
C ALA A 75 8.11 -10.33 20.96
N VAL A 76 7.77 -11.01 22.06
CA VAL A 76 8.63 -11.11 23.24
C VAL A 76 9.92 -11.88 22.92
N SER A 77 9.85 -12.93 22.11
CA SER A 77 11.02 -13.68 21.66
C SER A 77 11.99 -12.80 20.87
N ILE A 78 11.48 -12.04 19.92
CA ILE A 78 12.30 -11.08 19.16
C ILE A 78 12.99 -10.09 20.10
N LEU A 79 12.21 -9.51 21.04
CA LEU A 79 12.74 -8.51 21.97
C LEU A 79 13.84 -9.09 22.89
N ARG A 80 13.66 -10.33 23.38
CA ARG A 80 14.61 -10.98 24.29
C ARG A 80 15.89 -11.45 23.59
N HIS A 81 15.79 -12.02 22.40
CA HIS A 81 16.93 -12.62 21.72
C HIS A 81 17.66 -11.68 20.77
N GLU A 82 16.96 -10.76 20.14
CA GLU A 82 17.50 -9.88 19.11
C GLU A 82 17.44 -8.39 19.51
N GLY A 83 16.74 -8.07 20.59
CA GLY A 83 16.51 -6.71 21.04
C GLY A 83 15.59 -5.90 20.09
N PRO A 84 15.44 -4.59 20.32
CA PRO A 84 14.58 -3.74 19.50
C PRO A 84 15.03 -3.65 18.04
N ARG A 85 16.32 -3.86 17.76
CA ARG A 85 16.87 -3.87 16.38
C ARG A 85 16.32 -5.04 15.55
N GLY A 86 15.89 -6.12 16.18
CA GLY A 86 15.25 -7.26 15.51
C GLY A 86 13.99 -6.88 14.73
N PHE A 87 13.23 -5.89 15.21
CA PHE A 87 12.04 -5.39 14.56
C PHE A 87 12.30 -4.49 13.35
N TYR A 88 13.55 -4.10 13.12
CA TYR A 88 13.95 -3.23 12.00
C TYR A 88 14.85 -3.91 10.98
N ARG A 89 15.02 -5.24 11.08
CA ARG A 89 15.78 -6.01 10.09
C ARG A 89 15.11 -5.93 8.72
N GLY A 90 15.88 -5.54 7.70
CA GLY A 90 15.40 -5.35 6.34
C GLY A 90 14.74 -3.99 6.06
N PHE A 91 14.58 -3.10 7.06
CA PHE A 91 13.95 -1.79 6.89
C PHE A 91 14.64 -0.93 5.83
N ALA A 92 15.94 -0.76 5.94
CA ALA A 92 16.72 0.05 4.98
C ALA A 92 16.60 -0.47 3.55
N THR A 93 16.62 -1.80 3.37
CA THR A 93 16.46 -2.45 2.06
C THR A 93 15.05 -2.19 1.49
N SER A 94 14.02 -2.34 2.30
CA SER A 94 12.64 -2.09 1.91
C SER A 94 12.41 -0.61 1.55
N LEU A 95 12.94 0.30 2.35
CA LEU A 95 12.81 1.75 2.12
C LEU A 95 13.55 2.17 0.84
N ALA A 96 14.78 1.70 0.64
CA ALA A 96 15.57 2.00 -0.56
C ALA A 96 14.91 1.51 -1.86
N GLY A 97 14.13 0.42 -1.78
CA GLY A 97 13.40 -0.11 -2.92
C GLY A 97 12.14 0.66 -3.30
N THR A 98 11.57 1.40 -2.38
CA THR A 98 10.30 2.10 -2.60
C THR A 98 10.40 3.16 -3.69
N VAL A 99 11.49 3.94 -3.71
CA VAL A 99 11.67 5.04 -4.68
C VAL A 99 11.82 4.53 -6.11
N PRO A 100 12.77 3.60 -6.43
CA PRO A 100 12.93 3.11 -7.79
C PRO A 100 11.71 2.33 -8.28
N ALA A 101 11.06 1.52 -7.45
CA ALA A 101 9.85 0.81 -7.84
C ALA A 101 8.71 1.78 -8.20
N ARG A 102 8.57 2.87 -7.44
CA ARG A 102 7.55 3.90 -7.70
C ARG A 102 7.85 4.67 -8.99
N ALA A 103 9.11 5.00 -9.25
CA ALA A 103 9.53 5.66 -10.48
C ALA A 103 9.23 4.80 -11.71
N VAL A 104 9.55 3.50 -11.66
CA VAL A 104 9.26 2.55 -12.74
C VAL A 104 7.75 2.38 -12.93
N TYR A 105 6.98 2.30 -11.85
CA TYR A 105 5.51 2.25 -11.92
C TYR A 105 4.95 3.44 -12.70
N MET A 106 5.33 4.67 -12.33
CA MET A 106 4.84 5.89 -12.98
C MET A 106 5.28 5.98 -14.44
N GLY A 107 6.54 5.65 -14.74
CA GLY A 107 7.06 5.65 -16.10
C GLY A 107 6.34 4.65 -17.00
N ALA A 108 6.11 3.43 -16.52
CA ALA A 108 5.39 2.40 -17.28
C ALA A 108 3.91 2.77 -17.48
N LEU A 109 3.27 3.35 -16.46
CA LEU A 109 1.88 3.81 -16.51
C LEU A 109 1.71 4.87 -17.63
N GLU A 110 2.57 5.89 -17.64
CA GLU A 110 2.49 6.98 -18.59
C GLU A 110 2.82 6.50 -20.02
N ALA A 111 3.88 5.70 -20.18
CA ALA A 111 4.27 5.13 -21.47
C ALA A 111 3.15 4.27 -22.08
N THR A 112 2.51 3.41 -21.27
CA THR A 112 1.43 2.54 -21.75
C THR A 112 0.15 3.33 -22.03
N LYS A 113 -0.23 4.29 -21.19
CA LYS A 113 -1.37 5.18 -21.46
C LYS A 113 -1.20 5.89 -22.82
N SER A 114 -0.01 6.44 -23.07
CA SER A 114 0.28 7.12 -24.33
C SER A 114 0.24 6.17 -25.53
N ALA A 115 0.85 4.99 -25.41
CA ALA A 115 0.92 4.01 -26.51
C ALA A 115 -0.45 3.42 -26.84
N VAL A 116 -1.16 2.94 -25.83
CA VAL A 116 -2.49 2.30 -26.01
C VAL A 116 -3.53 3.34 -26.44
N GLY A 117 -3.51 4.54 -25.84
CA GLY A 117 -4.41 5.62 -26.23
C GLY A 117 -4.32 5.97 -27.71
N LYS A 118 -3.09 6.11 -28.25
CA LYS A 118 -2.86 6.34 -29.67
C LYS A 118 -3.34 5.18 -30.57
N LEU A 119 -3.13 3.95 -30.11
CA LEU A 119 -3.54 2.74 -30.85
C LEU A 119 -5.05 2.63 -30.94
N VAL A 120 -5.76 2.81 -29.83
CA VAL A 120 -7.22 2.63 -29.75
C VAL A 120 -7.96 3.73 -30.50
N ILE A 121 -7.44 4.98 -30.48
CA ILE A 121 -7.96 6.08 -31.33
C ILE A 121 -7.82 5.73 -32.81
N ARG A 122 -6.70 5.14 -33.22
CA ARG A 122 -6.48 4.70 -34.63
C ARG A 122 -7.44 3.58 -35.05
N LEU A 123 -7.92 2.79 -34.11
CA LEU A 123 -8.88 1.69 -34.36
C LEU A 123 -10.34 2.19 -34.42
N GLY A 124 -10.60 3.48 -34.27
CA GLY A 124 -11.94 4.07 -34.39
C GLY A 124 -12.89 3.74 -33.22
N VAL A 125 -12.34 3.34 -32.07
CA VAL A 125 -13.13 3.05 -30.88
C VAL A 125 -13.58 4.37 -30.23
N SER A 126 -14.80 4.40 -29.65
CA SER A 126 -15.32 5.57 -28.98
C SER A 126 -14.40 6.07 -27.84
N GLU A 127 -14.22 7.37 -27.71
CA GLU A 127 -13.32 7.98 -26.71
C GLU A 127 -13.45 7.43 -25.27
N PRO A 128 -14.67 7.22 -24.72
CA PRO A 128 -14.79 6.71 -23.35
C PRO A 128 -14.24 5.29 -23.20
N THR A 129 -14.53 4.39 -24.15
CA THR A 129 -14.03 3.01 -24.15
C THR A 129 -12.53 2.95 -24.41
N ALA A 130 -12.01 3.82 -25.28
CA ALA A 130 -10.59 3.96 -25.54
C ALA A 130 -9.82 4.37 -24.29
N THR A 131 -10.32 5.35 -23.55
CA THR A 131 -9.72 5.84 -22.30
C THR A 131 -9.75 4.78 -21.20
N ALA A 132 -10.86 4.05 -21.05
CA ALA A 132 -10.99 2.97 -20.08
C ALA A 132 -10.02 1.82 -20.39
N ALA A 133 -9.95 1.37 -21.65
CA ALA A 133 -9.04 0.31 -22.09
C ALA A 133 -7.56 0.72 -21.91
N ALA A 134 -7.22 1.96 -22.28
CA ALA A 134 -5.87 2.48 -22.10
C ALA A 134 -5.48 2.56 -20.62
N SER A 135 -6.39 2.98 -19.75
CA SER A 135 -6.17 3.06 -18.31
C SER A 135 -6.00 1.69 -17.67
N ALA A 136 -6.83 0.71 -18.06
CA ALA A 136 -6.71 -0.66 -17.58
C ALA A 136 -5.39 -1.31 -18.02
N ALA A 137 -5.02 -1.20 -19.30
CA ALA A 137 -3.76 -1.71 -19.81
C ALA A 137 -2.55 -1.04 -19.15
N ALA A 138 -2.61 0.28 -18.94
CA ALA A 138 -1.57 1.04 -18.26
C ALA A 138 -1.42 0.61 -16.79
N GLY A 139 -2.53 0.38 -16.08
CA GLY A 139 -2.49 -0.11 -14.70
C GLY A 139 -1.84 -1.49 -14.58
N VAL A 140 -2.18 -2.41 -15.48
CA VAL A 140 -1.59 -3.76 -15.49
C VAL A 140 -0.10 -3.72 -15.84
N SER A 141 0.28 -3.00 -16.89
CA SER A 141 1.70 -2.90 -17.29
C SER A 141 2.55 -2.21 -16.24
N ALA A 142 2.05 -1.14 -15.63
CA ALA A 142 2.72 -0.44 -14.53
C ALA A 142 2.92 -1.34 -13.31
N ALA A 143 1.90 -2.14 -12.96
CA ALA A 143 2.00 -3.10 -11.87
C ALA A 143 3.07 -4.17 -12.13
N ILE A 144 3.12 -4.75 -13.35
CA ILE A 144 4.13 -5.72 -13.74
C ILE A 144 5.52 -5.10 -13.69
N ALA A 145 5.70 -3.92 -14.30
CA ALA A 145 6.97 -3.22 -14.34
C ALA A 145 7.49 -2.87 -12.93
N ALA A 146 6.61 -2.39 -12.06
CA ALA A 146 6.97 -2.14 -10.66
C ALA A 146 7.36 -3.41 -9.92
N GLN A 147 6.67 -4.53 -10.16
CA GLN A 147 6.99 -5.81 -9.51
C GLN A 147 8.35 -6.38 -9.97
N LEU A 148 8.81 -6.08 -11.18
CA LEU A 148 10.15 -6.44 -11.62
C LEU A 148 11.24 -5.81 -10.73
N VAL A 149 11.04 -4.59 -10.27
CA VAL A 149 11.97 -3.90 -9.37
C VAL A 149 11.68 -4.27 -7.91
N TRP A 150 10.41 -4.37 -7.54
CA TRP A 150 10.01 -4.61 -6.15
C TRP A 150 10.30 -6.03 -5.66
N THR A 151 10.10 -7.05 -6.53
CA THR A 151 10.22 -8.46 -6.11
C THR A 151 11.60 -8.82 -5.56
N PRO A 152 12.75 -8.48 -6.21
CA PRO A 152 14.05 -8.81 -5.64
C PRO A 152 14.29 -8.11 -4.30
N ILE A 153 13.81 -6.89 -4.14
CA ILE A 153 13.93 -6.12 -2.89
C ILE A 153 13.06 -6.75 -1.79
N ASP A 154 11.86 -7.15 -2.14
CA ASP A 154 10.92 -7.83 -1.24
C ASP A 154 11.50 -9.16 -0.74
N VAL A 155 12.05 -9.99 -1.63
CA VAL A 155 12.71 -11.25 -1.27
C VAL A 155 13.87 -11.02 -0.29
N VAL A 156 14.74 -10.06 -0.57
CA VAL A 156 15.88 -9.74 0.30
C VAL A 156 15.40 -9.22 1.65
N SER A 157 14.43 -8.30 1.66
CA SER A 157 13.87 -7.74 2.90
C SER A 157 13.20 -8.82 3.75
N GLN A 158 12.40 -9.70 3.15
CA GLN A 158 11.73 -10.78 3.87
C GLN A 158 12.70 -11.80 4.45
N ARG A 159 13.76 -12.18 3.72
CA ARG A 159 14.81 -13.04 4.28
C ARG A 159 15.54 -12.39 5.45
N LEU A 160 15.84 -11.10 5.36
CA LEU A 160 16.42 -10.35 6.49
C LEU A 160 15.47 -10.28 7.70
N MET A 161 14.16 -10.12 7.48
CA MET A 161 13.16 -10.08 8.56
C MET A 161 13.10 -11.40 9.34
N VAL A 162 13.26 -12.54 8.65
CA VAL A 162 13.16 -13.89 9.24
C VAL A 162 14.49 -14.37 9.79
N GLN A 163 15.58 -13.69 9.49
CA GLN A 163 16.90 -13.98 10.06
C GLN A 163 16.85 -14.06 11.60
N GLY A 164 17.44 -15.07 12.18
CA GLY A 164 17.36 -15.36 13.61
C GLY A 164 16.52 -16.61 13.93
N SER A 165 15.61 -17.02 13.01
CA SER A 165 14.97 -18.34 12.98
C SER A 165 15.49 -19.23 11.85
N SER A 166 16.33 -18.69 10.95
CA SER A 166 16.94 -19.41 9.82
C SER A 166 18.40 -19.71 10.05
N ALA A 167 18.91 -20.75 9.37
CA ALA A 167 20.31 -21.19 9.47
C ALA A 167 21.30 -20.18 8.87
N SER A 168 20.86 -19.31 7.96
CA SER A 168 21.69 -18.33 7.27
C SER A 168 21.70 -16.98 7.97
N GLU A 169 22.86 -16.49 8.34
CA GLU A 169 23.06 -15.18 8.91
C GLU A 169 23.53 -14.19 7.84
N TYR A 170 22.71 -13.14 7.61
CA TYR A 170 23.02 -12.08 6.66
C TYR A 170 23.52 -10.82 7.40
N ARG A 171 24.65 -10.26 6.95
CA ARG A 171 25.21 -9.01 7.52
C ARG A 171 24.47 -7.75 7.06
N GLY A 172 23.61 -7.86 6.05
CA GLY A 172 22.84 -6.74 5.50
C GLY A 172 22.24 -7.05 4.13
N GLY A 173 21.54 -6.09 3.52
CA GLY A 173 20.87 -6.30 2.24
C GLY A 173 21.80 -6.72 1.09
N ILE A 174 22.96 -6.10 0.98
CA ILE A 174 23.94 -6.41 -0.08
C ILE A 174 24.52 -7.82 0.10
N ASP A 175 24.83 -8.22 1.34
CA ASP A 175 25.30 -9.57 1.65
C ASP A 175 24.22 -10.62 1.33
N ALA A 176 22.97 -10.32 1.68
CA ALA A 176 21.84 -11.18 1.36
C ALA A 176 21.68 -11.35 -0.16
N VAL A 177 21.75 -10.26 -0.95
CA VAL A 177 21.72 -10.35 -2.42
C VAL A 177 22.84 -11.26 -2.95
N LYS A 178 24.07 -11.04 -2.50
CA LYS A 178 25.23 -11.85 -2.93
C LYS A 178 25.03 -13.34 -2.59
N LYS A 179 24.61 -13.65 -1.36
CA LYS A 179 24.37 -15.04 -0.93
C LYS A 179 23.25 -15.69 -1.72
N ILE A 180 22.14 -14.98 -1.98
CA ILE A 180 21.03 -15.48 -2.79
C ILE A 180 21.48 -15.74 -4.22
N LEU A 181 22.28 -14.83 -4.81
CA LEU A 181 22.79 -15.01 -6.17
C LEU A 181 23.74 -16.19 -6.27
N CYS A 182 24.57 -16.42 -5.26
CA CYS A 182 25.49 -17.55 -5.22
C CYS A 182 24.77 -18.90 -5.02
N SER A 183 23.72 -18.95 -4.18
CA SER A 183 22.99 -20.18 -3.87
C SER A 183 21.90 -20.54 -4.88
N ASP A 184 21.04 -19.58 -5.19
CA ASP A 184 19.80 -19.77 -5.97
C ASP A 184 19.85 -19.13 -7.36
N GLY A 185 20.89 -18.34 -7.65
CA GLY A 185 21.01 -17.55 -8.88
C GLY A 185 19.96 -16.42 -8.96
N LEU A 186 19.81 -15.84 -10.14
CA LEU A 186 18.79 -14.79 -10.39
C LEU A 186 17.36 -15.26 -10.10
N ARG A 187 17.08 -16.55 -10.32
CA ARG A 187 15.74 -17.12 -10.04
C ARG A 187 15.38 -17.04 -8.56
N GLY A 188 16.35 -17.05 -7.67
CA GLY A 188 16.16 -16.89 -6.22
C GLY A 188 15.57 -15.53 -5.87
N LEU A 189 16.05 -14.45 -6.51
CA LEU A 189 15.59 -13.09 -6.30
C LEU A 189 14.16 -12.82 -6.85
N TYR A 190 13.74 -13.60 -7.86
CA TYR A 190 12.39 -13.49 -8.46
C TYR A 190 11.43 -14.58 -7.98
N ARG A 191 11.78 -15.29 -6.89
CA ARG A 191 10.91 -16.31 -6.31
C ARG A 191 9.62 -15.68 -5.81
N GLY A 192 8.47 -16.23 -6.25
CA GLY A 192 7.14 -15.71 -5.93
C GLY A 192 6.68 -14.51 -6.77
N PHE A 193 7.40 -14.11 -7.81
CA PHE A 193 7.02 -13.01 -8.71
C PHE A 193 5.59 -13.17 -9.27
N GLY A 194 5.26 -14.34 -9.84
CA GLY A 194 3.92 -14.62 -10.37
C GLY A 194 2.83 -14.50 -9.30
N LEU A 195 3.09 -14.97 -8.08
CA LEU A 195 2.14 -14.81 -6.96
C LEU A 195 2.01 -13.34 -6.54
N SER A 196 3.07 -12.55 -6.63
CA SER A 196 3.01 -11.11 -6.33
C SER A 196 2.04 -10.40 -7.28
N ILE A 197 2.13 -10.67 -8.58
CA ILE A 197 1.22 -10.11 -9.59
C ILE A 197 -0.20 -10.62 -9.36
N LEU A 198 -0.37 -11.93 -9.16
CA LEU A 198 -1.67 -12.54 -8.93
C LEU A 198 -2.37 -11.99 -7.68
N THR A 199 -1.61 -11.65 -6.65
CA THR A 199 -2.16 -11.10 -5.40
C THR A 199 -2.49 -9.61 -5.54
N TYR A 200 -1.76 -8.87 -6.39
CA TYR A 200 -1.87 -7.42 -6.49
C TYR A 200 -3.25 -6.94 -6.97
N ALA A 201 -3.75 -7.50 -8.07
CA ALA A 201 -5.03 -7.07 -8.66
C ALA A 201 -6.24 -7.35 -7.74
N PRO A 202 -6.43 -8.59 -7.20
CA PRO A 202 -7.52 -8.84 -6.26
C PRO A 202 -7.42 -8.00 -4.98
N SER A 203 -6.19 -7.79 -4.46
CA SER A 203 -6.00 -6.96 -3.28
C SER A 203 -6.51 -5.54 -3.47
N ASN A 204 -6.14 -4.92 -4.60
CA ASN A 204 -6.59 -3.57 -4.90
C ASN A 204 -8.10 -3.49 -5.13
N ALA A 205 -8.65 -4.43 -5.89
CA ALA A 205 -10.10 -4.49 -6.18
C ALA A 205 -10.92 -4.61 -4.88
N VAL A 206 -10.56 -5.56 -4.01
CA VAL A 206 -11.24 -5.76 -2.73
C VAL A 206 -11.08 -4.54 -1.82
N TRP A 207 -9.88 -3.94 -1.79
CA TRP A 207 -9.63 -2.77 -0.95
C TRP A 207 -10.50 -1.58 -1.36
N TRP A 208 -10.50 -1.23 -2.63
CA TRP A 208 -11.30 -0.10 -3.13
C TRP A 208 -12.80 -0.32 -3.01
N ALA A 209 -13.29 -1.52 -3.38
CA ALA A 209 -14.70 -1.85 -3.23
C ALA A 209 -15.16 -1.77 -1.76
N SER A 210 -14.39 -2.39 -0.85
CA SER A 210 -14.70 -2.37 0.57
C SER A 210 -14.61 -0.96 1.17
N TYR A 211 -13.66 -0.15 0.70
CA TYR A 211 -13.49 1.24 1.15
C TYR A 211 -14.71 2.09 0.77
N ILE A 212 -15.11 2.04 -0.49
CA ILE A 212 -16.27 2.81 -1.00
C ILE A 212 -17.56 2.37 -0.29
N ILE A 213 -17.79 1.06 -0.17
CA ILE A 213 -18.98 0.53 0.51
C ILE A 213 -19.00 0.97 1.97
N SER A 214 -17.90 0.81 2.69
CA SER A 214 -17.80 1.20 4.09
C SER A 214 -18.01 2.69 4.29
N GLN A 215 -17.45 3.52 3.42
CA GLN A 215 -17.61 4.97 3.46
C GLN A 215 -19.06 5.37 3.27
N ARG A 216 -19.77 4.77 2.30
CA ARG A 216 -21.20 5.00 2.08
C ARG A 216 -22.03 4.60 3.29
N LEU A 217 -21.82 3.38 3.80
CA LEU A 217 -22.57 2.88 4.98
C LEU A 217 -22.39 3.75 6.22
N ILE A 218 -21.18 4.23 6.47
CA ILE A 218 -20.90 5.10 7.62
C ILE A 218 -21.59 6.46 7.45
N TRP A 219 -21.52 7.07 6.25
CA TRP A 219 -22.20 8.34 5.99
C TRP A 219 -23.71 8.21 6.05
N ASP A 220 -24.28 7.13 5.50
CA ASP A 220 -25.73 6.85 5.59
C ASP A 220 -26.16 6.66 7.05
N GLY A 221 -25.35 5.98 7.86
CA GLY A 221 -25.59 5.80 9.29
C GLY A 221 -25.59 7.14 10.04
N ILE A 222 -24.60 7.99 9.78
CA ILE A 222 -24.49 9.33 10.37
C ILE A 222 -25.68 10.19 9.95
N SER A 223 -26.02 10.17 8.66
CA SER A 223 -27.15 10.97 8.13
C SER A 223 -28.49 10.55 8.75
N ARG A 224 -28.73 9.26 8.96
CA ARG A 224 -29.94 8.76 9.62
C ARG A 224 -30.02 9.16 11.10
N GLN A 225 -28.87 9.18 11.80
CA GLN A 225 -28.82 9.46 13.23
C GLN A 225 -28.90 10.97 13.53
N PHE A 226 -28.38 11.82 12.64
CA PHE A 226 -28.35 13.28 12.81
C PHE A 226 -29.29 14.04 11.84
N GLY A 227 -29.93 13.35 10.89
CA GLY A 227 -30.78 13.92 9.84
C GLY A 227 -32.24 14.21 10.26
N GLY A 228 -32.56 14.19 11.55
CA GLY A 228 -33.93 14.36 12.06
C GLY A 228 -34.45 15.80 12.12
N VAL A 229 -33.67 16.82 11.85
CA VAL A 229 -34.16 18.23 11.90
C VAL A 229 -33.45 19.10 10.85
N GLY A 230 -34.14 19.37 9.75
CA GLY A 230 -33.87 20.50 8.86
C GLY A 230 -32.75 20.26 7.85
N SER A 231 -33.15 20.29 6.58
CA SER A 231 -32.31 20.22 5.37
C SER A 231 -31.29 21.38 5.27
N ARG A 232 -30.26 21.35 6.12
CA ARG A 232 -29.03 22.09 5.90
C ARG A 232 -27.96 21.10 5.51
N GLU A 233 -27.36 21.25 4.35
CA GLU A 233 -26.11 20.57 3.96
C GLU A 233 -25.15 20.59 5.14
N ILE A 234 -25.06 19.47 5.84
CA ILE A 234 -24.08 19.29 6.91
C ILE A 234 -22.73 19.22 6.20
N ARG A 235 -22.05 20.35 6.04
CA ARG A 235 -20.63 20.35 5.71
C ARG A 235 -19.92 19.60 6.82
N PRO A 236 -19.41 18.38 6.56
CA PRO A 236 -18.80 17.57 7.61
C PRO A 236 -17.63 18.33 8.19
N ARG A 237 -17.59 18.46 9.52
CA ARG A 237 -16.41 18.98 10.21
C ARG A 237 -15.20 18.16 9.72
N HIS A 238 -14.10 18.81 9.38
CA HIS A 238 -12.87 18.17 8.90
C HIS A 238 -12.49 16.91 9.68
N GLY A 239 -12.60 16.96 11.03
CA GLY A 239 -12.31 15.81 11.89
C GLY A 239 -13.25 14.63 11.66
N ALA A 240 -14.53 14.86 11.37
CA ALA A 240 -15.48 13.79 11.08
C ALA A 240 -15.15 13.10 9.74
N ALA A 241 -14.79 13.86 8.71
CA ALA A 241 -14.39 13.31 7.43
C ALA A 241 -13.14 12.40 7.57
N VAL A 242 -12.11 12.85 8.28
CA VAL A 242 -10.90 12.06 8.56
C VAL A 242 -11.22 10.80 9.37
N ALA A 243 -12.10 10.90 10.36
CA ALA A 243 -12.51 9.75 11.15
C ALA A 243 -13.26 8.70 10.30
N VAL A 244 -14.18 9.14 9.43
CA VAL A 244 -14.90 8.24 8.51
C VAL A 244 -13.94 7.60 7.51
N GLN A 245 -13.03 8.36 6.93
CA GLN A 245 -12.00 7.83 6.02
C GLN A 245 -11.11 6.81 6.72
N GLY A 246 -10.67 7.10 7.94
CA GLY A 246 -9.86 6.18 8.75
C GLY A 246 -10.60 4.88 9.10
N ALA A 247 -11.85 4.99 9.53
CA ALA A 247 -12.71 3.84 9.82
C ALA A 247 -12.95 3.00 8.55
N SER A 248 -13.27 3.64 7.43
CA SER A 248 -13.47 2.96 6.14
C SER A 248 -12.20 2.26 5.66
N ALA A 249 -11.03 2.89 5.84
CA ALA A 249 -9.74 2.28 5.52
C ALA A 249 -9.41 1.07 6.41
N ALA A 250 -9.79 1.12 7.68
CA ALA A 250 -9.62 -0.01 8.60
C ALA A 250 -10.49 -1.22 8.19
N VAL A 251 -11.75 -0.99 7.81
CA VAL A 251 -12.66 -2.04 7.31
C VAL A 251 -12.16 -2.59 5.98
N ALA A 252 -11.75 -1.73 5.03
CA ALA A 252 -11.18 -2.15 3.76
C ALA A 252 -9.91 -2.98 3.94
N GLY A 253 -9.04 -2.57 4.86
CA GLY A 253 -7.84 -3.31 5.24
C GLY A 253 -8.15 -4.69 5.80
N ALA A 254 -9.20 -4.82 6.64
CA ALA A 254 -9.64 -6.10 7.17
C ALA A 254 -10.17 -7.04 6.07
N ALA A 255 -11.08 -6.54 5.23
CA ALA A 255 -11.64 -7.31 4.13
C ALA A 255 -10.54 -7.80 3.17
N THR A 256 -9.65 -6.90 2.77
CA THR A 256 -8.51 -7.25 1.90
C THR A 256 -7.59 -8.26 2.57
N ALA A 257 -7.28 -8.09 3.85
CA ALA A 257 -6.43 -9.02 4.58
C ALA A 257 -7.05 -10.42 4.61
N VAL A 258 -8.34 -10.55 4.89
CA VAL A 258 -9.03 -11.85 4.90
C VAL A 258 -8.97 -12.54 3.54
N VAL A 259 -9.29 -11.83 2.46
CA VAL A 259 -9.33 -12.41 1.11
C VAL A 259 -7.95 -12.78 0.59
N THR A 260 -6.94 -11.94 0.83
CA THR A 260 -5.61 -12.10 0.21
C THR A 260 -4.59 -12.82 1.09
N MET A 261 -4.91 -13.05 2.38
CA MET A 261 -3.99 -13.68 3.32
C MET A 261 -3.46 -15.05 2.88
N PRO A 262 -4.28 -15.96 2.32
CA PRO A 262 -3.78 -17.25 1.86
C PRO A 262 -2.68 -17.12 0.80
N LEU A 263 -2.90 -16.28 -0.21
CA LEU A 263 -1.92 -16.02 -1.27
C LEU A 263 -0.65 -15.35 -0.75
N ASP A 264 -0.83 -14.41 0.18
CA ASP A 264 0.28 -13.70 0.81
C ASP A 264 1.16 -14.62 1.66
N THR A 265 0.55 -15.54 2.41
CA THR A 265 1.28 -16.53 3.22
C THR A 265 2.07 -17.49 2.33
N ILE A 266 1.47 -17.98 1.25
CA ILE A 266 2.14 -18.85 0.28
C ILE A 266 3.33 -18.09 -0.37
N LYS A 267 3.10 -16.85 -0.80
CA LYS A 267 4.14 -15.98 -1.38
C LYS A 267 5.31 -15.79 -0.41
N THR A 268 5.03 -15.38 0.83
CA THR A 268 6.05 -15.12 1.85
C THR A 268 6.89 -16.36 2.14
N ARG A 269 6.27 -17.53 2.28
CA ARG A 269 6.99 -18.78 2.49
C ARG A 269 7.90 -19.17 1.30
N LEU A 270 7.42 -18.94 0.09
CA LEU A 270 8.25 -19.15 -1.11
C LEU A 270 9.44 -18.21 -1.18
N GLN A 271 9.27 -16.95 -0.82
CA GLN A 271 10.31 -15.92 -0.87
C GLN A 271 11.40 -16.14 0.19
N VAL A 272 10.99 -16.60 1.37
CA VAL A 272 11.91 -16.84 2.51
C VAL A 272 12.62 -18.20 2.40
N TRP A 273 12.12 -19.12 1.56
CA TRP A 273 12.74 -20.43 1.42
C TRP A 273 14.22 -20.33 1.04
N GLU A 274 15.09 -20.85 1.91
CA GLU A 274 16.54 -20.99 1.66
C GLU A 274 16.80 -22.36 1.06
N GLY A 275 17.43 -22.38 -0.12
CA GLY A 275 17.60 -23.55 -0.96
C GLY A 275 18.06 -24.83 -0.24
N GLY A 276 17.19 -25.83 -0.23
CA GLY A 276 17.56 -27.22 0.05
C GLY A 276 17.60 -28.01 -1.26
N ALA A 277 17.96 -29.28 -1.21
CA ALA A 277 18.05 -30.18 -2.36
C ALA A 277 16.76 -30.27 -3.19
N GLU A 278 15.61 -29.89 -2.61
CA GLU A 278 14.32 -29.89 -3.27
C GLU A 278 13.80 -28.46 -3.53
N LYS A 279 13.44 -28.18 -4.79
CA LYS A 279 12.82 -26.90 -5.18
C LYS A 279 11.45 -26.77 -4.53
N MET A 280 11.27 -25.73 -3.70
CA MET A 280 9.96 -25.39 -3.15
C MET A 280 9.05 -24.86 -4.27
N THR A 281 7.96 -25.56 -4.54
CA THR A 281 6.96 -25.20 -5.53
C THR A 281 5.70 -24.71 -4.81
N VAL A 282 4.89 -23.87 -5.47
CA VAL A 282 3.60 -23.38 -4.92
C VAL A 282 2.74 -24.53 -4.39
N SER A 283 2.62 -25.63 -5.16
CA SER A 283 1.84 -26.82 -4.75
C SER A 283 2.39 -27.47 -3.47
N ARG A 284 3.71 -27.59 -3.34
CA ARG A 284 4.33 -28.13 -2.12
C ARG A 284 4.13 -27.21 -0.92
N THR A 285 4.23 -25.90 -1.12
CA THR A 285 3.96 -24.92 -0.06
C THR A 285 2.53 -25.00 0.43
N ILE A 286 1.57 -25.12 -0.47
CA ILE A 286 0.14 -25.33 -0.13
C ILE A 286 -0.03 -26.62 0.66
N LYS A 287 0.55 -27.73 0.17
CA LYS A 287 0.46 -29.03 0.86
C LYS A 287 1.05 -29.00 2.26
N SER A 288 2.24 -28.37 2.43
CA SER A 288 2.87 -28.17 3.73
C SER A 288 2.00 -27.34 4.68
N LEU A 289 1.43 -26.23 4.19
CA LEU A 289 0.53 -25.40 4.99
C LEU A 289 -0.72 -26.16 5.46
N LEU A 290 -1.32 -26.94 4.56
CA LEU A 290 -2.50 -27.75 4.89
C LEU A 290 -2.18 -28.85 5.91
N GLN A 291 -0.99 -29.46 5.82
CA GLN A 291 -0.53 -30.46 6.78
C GLN A 291 -0.20 -29.86 8.15
N GLU A 292 0.31 -28.63 8.20
CA GLU A 292 0.68 -27.96 9.47
C GLU A 292 -0.50 -27.48 10.32
N GLY A 293 -1.67 -27.24 9.74
CA GLY A 293 -2.82 -26.72 10.49
C GLY A 293 -4.03 -26.41 9.61
N GLY A 294 -4.12 -27.03 8.44
CA GLY A 294 -5.20 -26.81 7.49
C GLY A 294 -5.30 -25.35 7.04
N TRP A 295 -6.49 -24.94 6.68
CA TRP A 295 -6.75 -23.57 6.23
C TRP A 295 -6.39 -22.47 7.25
N ARG A 296 -6.43 -22.78 8.56
CA ARG A 296 -6.04 -21.84 9.61
C ARG A 296 -4.56 -21.44 9.53
N ALA A 297 -3.70 -22.29 9.02
CA ALA A 297 -2.29 -21.99 8.83
C ALA A 297 -2.08 -20.84 7.83
N CYS A 298 -2.94 -20.69 6.83
CA CYS A 298 -2.89 -19.62 5.85
C CYS A 298 -3.20 -18.24 6.44
N TYR A 299 -3.87 -18.17 7.59
CA TYR A 299 -4.27 -16.93 8.25
C TYR A 299 -3.34 -16.51 9.40
N ARG A 300 -2.19 -17.18 9.55
CA ARG A 300 -1.18 -16.79 10.54
C ARG A 300 -0.63 -15.40 10.25
N GLY A 301 -0.66 -14.52 11.24
CA GLY A 301 -0.24 -13.13 11.06
C GLY A 301 -1.32 -12.18 10.52
N LEU A 302 -2.59 -12.60 10.49
CA LEU A 302 -3.71 -11.75 10.07
C LEU A 302 -3.82 -10.48 10.93
N GLY A 303 -3.71 -10.61 12.26
CA GLY A 303 -3.81 -9.48 13.18
C GLY A 303 -2.76 -8.38 12.91
N PRO A 304 -1.46 -8.69 12.94
CA PRO A 304 -0.42 -7.72 12.58
C PRO A 304 -0.57 -7.14 11.17
N ARG A 305 -1.01 -7.94 10.19
CA ARG A 305 -1.26 -7.46 8.84
C ARG A 305 -2.40 -6.44 8.80
N TRP A 306 -3.54 -6.76 9.43
CA TRP A 306 -4.66 -5.85 9.51
C TRP A 306 -4.27 -4.56 10.23
N ALA A 307 -3.63 -4.67 11.39
CA ALA A 307 -3.19 -3.51 12.16
C ALA A 307 -2.25 -2.62 11.35
N SER A 308 -1.23 -3.18 10.70
CA SER A 308 -0.28 -2.40 9.88
C SER A 308 -0.97 -1.75 8.69
N SER A 309 -1.88 -2.45 8.00
CA SER A 309 -2.60 -1.91 6.84
C SER A 309 -3.54 -0.78 7.22
N SER A 310 -4.32 -0.95 8.30
CA SER A 310 -5.27 0.04 8.80
C SER A 310 -4.56 1.29 9.30
N LEU A 311 -3.52 1.12 10.12
CA LEU A 311 -2.72 2.24 10.62
C LEU A 311 -1.99 2.96 9.49
N SER A 312 -1.42 2.22 8.51
CA SER A 312 -0.75 2.81 7.36
C SER A 312 -1.71 3.66 6.53
N ALA A 313 -2.89 3.15 6.21
CA ALA A 313 -3.88 3.89 5.43
C ALA A 313 -4.37 5.15 6.17
N THR A 314 -4.73 5.02 7.44
CA THR A 314 -5.19 6.16 8.26
C THR A 314 -4.09 7.21 8.39
N THR A 315 -2.86 6.78 8.69
CA THR A 315 -1.73 7.71 8.85
C THR A 315 -1.35 8.36 7.52
N MET A 316 -1.45 7.63 6.40
CA MET A 316 -1.19 8.19 5.07
C MET A 316 -2.20 9.30 4.72
N ILE A 317 -3.48 9.10 5.02
CA ILE A 317 -4.53 10.10 4.81
C ILE A 317 -4.27 11.35 5.66
N THR A 318 -4.03 11.16 6.97
CA THR A 318 -3.77 12.29 7.89
C THR A 318 -2.47 13.02 7.55
N THR A 319 -1.42 12.29 7.17
CA THR A 319 -0.14 12.86 6.74
C THR A 319 -0.31 13.67 5.46
N TYR A 320 -1.07 13.17 4.48
CA TYR A 320 -1.33 13.89 3.24
C TYR A 320 -2.09 15.20 3.49
N GLU A 321 -3.11 15.19 4.35
CA GLU A 321 -3.84 16.41 4.71
C GLU A 321 -2.97 17.41 5.48
N PHE A 322 -2.17 16.92 6.42
CA PHE A 322 -1.21 17.73 7.16
C PHE A 322 -0.15 18.34 6.23
N LEU A 323 0.37 17.56 5.30
CA LEU A 323 1.34 17.99 4.31
C LEU A 323 0.76 19.06 3.38
N LYS A 324 -0.50 18.91 2.94
CA LYS A 324 -1.21 19.94 2.19
C LYS A 324 -1.23 21.28 2.93
N ARG A 325 -1.56 21.25 4.22
CA ARG A 325 -1.62 22.46 5.06
C ARG A 325 -0.25 23.12 5.27
N LEU A 326 0.79 22.32 5.50
CA LEU A 326 2.15 22.84 5.71
C LEU A 326 2.80 23.39 4.43
N SER A 327 2.36 22.90 3.28
CA SER A 327 2.97 23.22 1.98
C SER A 327 2.21 24.30 1.20
N THR A 328 1.09 24.81 1.74
CA THR A 328 0.44 26.01 1.18
C THR A 328 1.37 27.20 1.37
N LYS A 329 1.66 27.90 0.27
CA LYS A 329 2.40 29.17 0.33
C LYS A 329 1.60 30.16 1.18
N ASP A 330 2.29 30.90 2.06
CA ASP A 330 1.70 31.91 2.95
C ASP A 330 1.05 33.13 2.22
N GLY A 331 0.40 32.88 1.10
CA GLY A 331 -0.33 33.89 0.33
C GLY A 331 -1.86 33.91 0.57
N GLY A 332 -2.38 33.00 1.41
CA GLY A 332 -3.82 32.81 1.61
C GLY A 332 -4.53 33.84 2.47
N CYS A 333 -3.85 34.88 2.97
CA CYS A 333 -4.48 35.92 3.77
C CYS A 333 -4.89 37.17 2.95
N GLN A 334 -4.86 37.11 1.62
CA GLN A 334 -5.34 38.22 0.77
C GLN A 334 -6.87 38.29 0.72
N SER A 335 -7.59 37.18 0.86
CA SER A 335 -9.06 37.20 0.89
C SER A 335 -9.62 37.87 2.15
N CYS A 336 -8.95 37.78 3.29
CA CYS A 336 -9.38 38.52 4.49
C CYS A 336 -9.09 40.03 4.41
N LYS A 337 -8.05 40.44 3.66
CA LYS A 337 -7.78 41.88 3.45
C LYS A 337 -8.69 42.53 2.43
N GLN A 338 -9.19 41.80 1.44
CA GLN A 338 -10.16 42.35 0.47
C GLN A 338 -11.55 42.57 1.09
N ILE A 339 -11.98 41.69 2.00
CA ILE A 339 -13.27 41.88 2.71
C ILE A 339 -13.18 43.05 3.71
N SER A 340 -12.01 43.29 4.31
CA SER A 340 -11.82 44.44 5.21
C SER A 340 -11.74 45.79 4.48
N ASN A 341 -11.36 45.81 3.19
CA ASN A 341 -11.30 47.04 2.39
C ASN A 341 -12.57 47.37 1.62
N GLN A 342 -13.54 46.46 1.55
CA GLN A 342 -14.87 46.75 0.98
C GLN A 342 -15.87 47.25 2.03
N ASN A 343 -15.51 47.21 3.31
CA ASN A 343 -16.34 47.74 4.41
C ASN A 343 -15.76 49.05 5.02
N LYS A 344 -14.89 49.74 4.32
CA LYS A 344 -14.50 51.13 4.60
C LYS A 344 -14.91 52.02 3.45
#